data_d5f8ba8224aae4ca7bc98e7e3295ad7d
#
_entry.id   d5f8ba8224aae4ca7bc98e7e3295ad7d
#
_cell.length_a   1.000
_cell.length_b   1.000
_cell.length_c   1.000
_cell.angle_alpha   90.00
_cell.angle_beta   90.00
_cell.angle_gamma   90.00
#
_symmetry.space_group_name_H-M   'P 1'
#
loop_
_entity.id
_entity.type
_entity.pdbx_description
1 polymer ?
#
loop_
_entity_poly.entity_id
_entity_poly.type
_entity_poly.pdbx_seq_one_letter_code
_entity_poly.pdbx_strand_id
1 'polypeptide(L)'
;MKYIKNLILTVSGIAVAMGVSSCNSFLDMTPTDSVSDKMLWKTTANAEYGVNYIYSYILDMADANSGQCAAGMTDALTDQLKYGSYNFNALCYIPSEIAYGGSVLTANYVSTYLGNWGTMYSAIRKTNQGLNYLEKYGEMSGEDKTRLSAELRFMRAWFYFDLVKRYKDVIIYDEDLSAITANKALSTEEEGWNFIESDLEFAAANLPEKEKANGRLNKGTAYAFMTRAMLYAKRYDKVVAAADKVKELGYSLISNYADVFNYSDNVTHSFDYYYSPGGDYTTKDASGGGFGTPTQEIVESYEYADGSGLPDWSPWHTAEGTDQNPPYELLEPRFQASVLYNGAKWKGRTIEPFVGGDDGWCQWNVVKEPKGKTTTGYYLRKGVDETHDVIARHESTQPLVIIRYAEVLLNRAEACYRLNDAAGANAAVKEIRARVGLPYADKAGDNLLKAIRQERKVELAFEGFSYWDLRRWGVAPNNYPDGLSGYQVHGLKIESAGSGFIYTYVSVDDKDRNYPEKMNRFPLQDSELSSNNAVEQFPEWK
;
A
#
# COMPACT_ATOMS: atom_id res chain seq x y z
N MET A 1 21.10 85.19 8.70
CA MET A 1 21.55 83.89 8.10
C MET A 1 22.38 83.01 9.02
N LYS A 2 23.15 83.52 10.03
CA LYS A 2 23.94 82.68 10.97
C LYS A 2 23.08 81.89 11.99
N TYR A 3 21.93 82.42 12.40
CA TYR A 3 21.05 81.76 13.39
C TYR A 3 20.22 80.63 12.81
N ILE A 4 19.87 80.67 11.52
CA ILE A 4 19.11 79.63 10.82
C ILE A 4 19.98 78.39 10.57
N LYS A 5 21.30 78.55 10.30
CA LYS A 5 22.22 77.41 10.12
C LYS A 5 22.44 76.61 11.41
N ASN A 6 22.50 77.32 12.55
CA ASN A 6 22.69 76.64 13.84
C ASN A 6 21.41 75.89 14.30
N LEU A 7 20.23 76.43 13.96
CA LEU A 7 18.96 75.77 14.28
C LEU A 7 18.76 74.50 13.43
N ILE A 8 19.15 74.52 12.15
CA ILE A 8 19.06 73.33 11.27
C ILE A 8 20.04 72.25 11.70
N LEU A 9 21.24 72.58 12.15
CA LEU A 9 22.22 71.62 12.66
C LEU A 9 21.80 71.02 13.99
N THR A 10 21.13 71.74 14.89
CA THR A 10 20.64 71.24 16.16
C THR A 10 19.42 70.31 15.98
N VAL A 11 18.50 70.66 15.07
CA VAL A 11 17.35 69.81 14.75
C VAL A 11 17.76 68.52 14.02
N SER A 12 18.76 68.60 13.12
CA SER A 12 19.31 67.42 12.45
C SER A 12 20.07 66.47 13.42
N GLY A 13 20.76 67.02 14.44
CA GLY A 13 21.45 66.24 15.45
C GLY A 13 20.49 65.49 16.39
N ILE A 14 19.35 66.09 16.72
CA ILE A 14 18.31 65.47 17.56
C ILE A 14 17.52 64.40 16.76
N ALA A 15 17.27 64.62 15.47
CA ALA A 15 16.62 63.62 14.61
C ALA A 15 17.49 62.37 14.41
N VAL A 16 18.82 62.51 14.34
CA VAL A 16 19.74 61.34 14.24
C VAL A 16 19.90 60.61 15.59
N ALA A 17 19.83 61.32 16.72
CA ALA A 17 19.94 60.68 18.05
C ALA A 17 18.67 59.94 18.46
N MET A 18 17.48 60.26 17.92
CA MET A 18 16.24 59.53 18.15
C MET A 18 16.02 58.36 17.17
N GLY A 19 16.83 58.25 16.12
CA GLY A 19 16.74 57.14 15.14
C GLY A 19 17.51 55.87 15.53
N VAL A 20 18.28 55.84 16.62
CA VAL A 20 19.13 54.68 16.96
C VAL A 20 18.62 53.90 18.18
N SER A 21 17.53 54.34 18.82
CA SER A 21 16.90 53.59 19.92
C SER A 21 15.56 52.92 19.52
N SER A 22 15.39 52.59 18.22
CA SER A 22 14.19 51.92 17.74
C SER A 22 14.45 50.44 17.50
N CYS A 23 13.91 49.68 18.39
CA CYS A 23 13.25 48.41 18.13
C CYS A 23 14.10 47.23 17.67
N ASN A 24 14.90 46.70 18.54
CA ASN A 24 15.21 45.26 18.49
C ASN A 24 13.92 44.41 18.71
N SER A 25 12.86 44.94 19.34
CA SER A 25 11.60 44.24 19.56
C SER A 25 10.65 44.21 18.36
N PHE A 26 10.86 45.08 17.34
CA PHE A 26 10.02 45.06 16.14
C PHE A 26 10.48 44.04 15.09
N LEU A 27 11.73 43.59 15.19
CA LEU A 27 12.26 42.50 14.34
C LEU A 27 11.97 41.10 14.92
N ASP A 28 11.54 41.02 16.18
CA ASP A 28 11.14 39.79 16.86
C ASP A 28 9.61 39.53 16.83
N MET A 29 8.87 40.31 16.06
CA MET A 29 7.44 40.01 15.84
C MET A 29 7.33 38.75 15.00
N THR A 30 7.02 37.65 15.66
CA THR A 30 6.51 36.46 14.96
C THR A 30 5.25 36.86 14.21
N PRO A 31 5.12 36.52 12.89
CA PRO A 31 3.91 36.75 12.16
C PRO A 31 2.71 36.18 12.92
N THR A 32 1.71 36.98 13.21
CA THR A 32 0.50 36.56 13.97
C THR A 32 -0.46 35.75 13.12
N ASP A 33 -0.20 35.64 11.84
CA ASP A 33 -0.97 34.93 10.81
C ASP A 33 -0.34 33.58 10.41
N SER A 34 0.83 33.23 10.94
CA SER A 34 1.46 31.94 10.72
C SER A 34 1.94 31.32 12.04
N VAL A 35 1.72 30.03 12.22
CA VAL A 35 2.21 29.27 13.38
C VAL A 35 3.70 28.98 13.16
N SER A 36 4.59 29.55 14.02
CA SER A 36 6.01 29.22 13.96
C SER A 36 6.28 27.80 14.48
N ASP A 37 7.38 27.16 14.02
CA ASP A 37 7.79 25.84 14.51
C ASP A 37 7.87 25.78 16.03
N LYS A 38 8.39 26.84 16.67
CA LYS A 38 8.44 26.96 18.13
C LYS A 38 7.05 26.91 18.77
N MET A 39 6.04 27.54 18.16
CA MET A 39 4.68 27.52 18.69
C MET A 39 4.01 26.16 18.43
N LEU A 40 4.23 25.58 17.25
CA LEU A 40 3.66 24.28 16.87
C LEU A 40 4.14 23.17 17.81
N TRP A 41 5.42 23.12 18.14
CA TRP A 41 5.98 22.01 18.91
C TRP A 41 6.07 22.28 20.43
N LYS A 42 5.51 23.38 20.91
CA LYS A 42 5.63 23.80 22.31
C LYS A 42 4.74 23.01 23.26
N THR A 43 3.48 22.80 22.91
CA THR A 43 2.48 22.12 23.75
C THR A 43 2.04 20.81 23.11
N THR A 44 1.54 19.86 23.93
CA THR A 44 1.00 18.58 23.44
C THR A 44 -0.04 18.79 22.34
N ALA A 45 -1.05 19.65 22.59
CA ALA A 45 -2.14 19.88 21.64
C ALA A 45 -1.64 20.43 20.30
N ASN A 46 -0.70 21.37 20.31
CA ASN A 46 -0.14 21.92 19.08
C ASN A 46 0.75 20.90 18.35
N ALA A 47 1.60 20.18 19.08
CA ALA A 47 2.47 19.16 18.49
C ALA A 47 1.69 18.02 17.84
N GLU A 48 0.51 17.68 18.38
CA GLU A 48 -0.40 16.71 17.76
C GLU A 48 -0.85 17.14 16.36
N TYR A 49 -1.04 18.43 16.07
CA TYR A 49 -1.31 18.89 14.69
C TYR A 49 -0.12 18.63 13.76
N GLY A 50 1.10 18.88 14.23
CA GLY A 50 2.32 18.56 13.46
C GLY A 50 2.47 17.08 13.16
N VAL A 51 2.19 16.23 14.16
CA VAL A 51 2.20 14.77 14.01
C VAL A 51 1.08 14.32 13.06
N ASN A 52 -0.14 14.87 13.18
CA ASN A 52 -1.26 14.55 12.28
C ASN A 52 -0.94 14.86 10.82
N TYR A 53 -0.24 15.95 10.56
CA TYR A 53 0.21 16.25 9.20
C TYR A 53 1.16 15.16 8.64
N ILE A 54 1.99 14.56 9.50
CA ILE A 54 2.89 13.48 9.05
C ILE A 54 2.12 12.17 8.80
N TYR A 55 1.04 11.91 9.55
CA TYR A 55 0.15 10.77 9.26
C TYR A 55 -0.43 10.82 7.84
N SER A 56 -0.68 12.01 7.26
CA SER A 56 -1.22 12.12 5.90
C SER A 56 -0.32 11.45 4.84
N TYR A 57 0.99 11.43 5.04
CA TYR A 57 1.91 10.73 4.13
C TYR A 57 1.72 9.21 4.13
N ILE A 58 1.28 8.60 5.23
CA ILE A 58 0.93 7.18 5.26
C ILE A 58 -0.34 6.93 4.44
N LEU A 59 -1.34 7.81 4.58
CA LEU A 59 -2.61 7.72 3.84
C LEU A 59 -2.38 7.91 2.34
N ASP A 60 -1.60 8.91 1.93
CA ASP A 60 -1.26 9.14 0.52
C ASP A 60 -0.62 7.92 -0.15
N MET A 61 0.12 7.13 0.61
CA MET A 61 0.77 5.89 0.12
C MET A 61 -0.19 4.71 0.03
N ALA A 62 -1.16 4.66 0.92
CA ALA A 62 -2.18 3.62 0.97
C ALA A 62 -3.34 3.93 0.02
N ASP A 63 -3.50 5.19 -0.36
CA ASP A 63 -4.64 5.64 -1.14
C ASP A 63 -4.57 5.18 -2.60
N ALA A 64 -5.70 4.65 -3.06
CA ALA A 64 -5.96 4.35 -4.46
C ALA A 64 -5.96 5.59 -5.37
N ASN A 65 -5.99 6.79 -4.79
CA ASN A 65 -6.14 8.05 -5.51
C ASN A 65 -4.85 8.70 -5.98
N SER A 66 -3.69 8.16 -5.71
CA SER A 66 -2.42 8.79 -6.08
C SER A 66 -2.22 8.99 -7.59
N GLY A 67 -3.26 8.74 -8.37
CA GLY A 67 -3.40 9.11 -9.79
C GLY A 67 -2.48 8.35 -10.74
N GLN A 68 -1.38 7.79 -10.28
CA GLN A 68 -0.40 7.11 -11.12
C GLN A 68 -0.01 5.72 -10.61
N CYS A 69 -0.16 5.45 -9.32
CA CYS A 69 0.07 4.14 -8.72
C CYS A 69 -1.04 3.86 -7.71
N ALA A 70 -2.25 3.66 -8.21
CA ALA A 70 -3.40 3.33 -7.40
C ALA A 70 -3.14 2.11 -6.51
N ALA A 71 -3.81 2.02 -5.38
CA ALA A 71 -3.86 0.78 -4.61
C ALA A 71 -4.26 -0.38 -5.53
N GLY A 72 -3.65 -1.54 -5.33
CA GLY A 72 -3.84 -2.68 -6.22
C GLY A 72 -3.00 -2.64 -7.51
N MET A 73 -2.26 -1.58 -7.80
CA MET A 73 -1.39 -1.56 -8.97
C MET A 73 -0.35 -2.66 -8.92
N THR A 74 0.28 -2.89 -7.76
CA THR A 74 1.26 -3.97 -7.61
C THR A 74 0.64 -5.36 -7.72
N ASP A 75 -0.64 -5.53 -7.36
CA ASP A 75 -1.37 -6.77 -7.62
C ASP A 75 -1.59 -7.00 -9.11
N ALA A 76 -1.77 -5.92 -9.91
CA ALA A 76 -1.87 -5.99 -11.36
C ALA A 76 -0.54 -6.35 -12.06
N LEU A 77 0.59 -6.28 -11.36
CA LEU A 77 1.87 -6.78 -11.83
C LEU A 77 2.04 -8.29 -11.60
N THR A 78 1.07 -8.94 -10.97
CA THR A 78 1.05 -10.36 -10.64
C THR A 78 -0.11 -11.07 -11.35
N ASP A 79 -0.30 -12.32 -11.05
CA ASP A 79 -1.41 -13.15 -11.54
C ASP A 79 -2.74 -12.90 -10.80
N GLN A 80 -2.86 -11.85 -9.98
CA GLN A 80 -4.07 -11.62 -9.17
C GLN A 80 -5.06 -10.68 -9.82
N LEU A 81 -4.56 -9.65 -10.51
CA LEU A 81 -5.40 -8.57 -11.00
C LEU A 81 -5.01 -8.18 -12.43
N LYS A 82 -6.00 -7.82 -13.23
CA LYS A 82 -5.83 -7.13 -14.51
C LYS A 82 -6.57 -5.81 -14.47
N TYR A 83 -5.90 -4.73 -14.82
CA TYR A 83 -6.59 -3.47 -15.01
C TYR A 83 -7.51 -3.56 -16.22
N GLY A 84 -8.72 -3.01 -16.06
CA GLY A 84 -9.82 -3.18 -17.00
C GLY A 84 -9.64 -2.57 -18.38
N SER A 85 -10.71 -1.96 -18.93
CA SER A 85 -10.66 -1.47 -20.30
C SER A 85 -9.59 -0.40 -20.52
N TYR A 86 -8.90 -0.49 -21.65
CA TYR A 86 -7.88 0.47 -22.11
C TYR A 86 -8.34 1.93 -22.11
N ASN A 87 -9.64 2.16 -22.10
CA ASN A 87 -10.24 3.48 -22.35
C ASN A 87 -10.09 4.48 -21.18
N PHE A 88 -9.41 4.09 -20.12
CA PHE A 88 -9.18 4.94 -18.96
C PHE A 88 -7.73 5.32 -18.80
N ASN A 89 -7.27 6.31 -19.57
CA ASN A 89 -5.98 6.93 -19.32
C ASN A 89 -4.78 5.96 -19.17
N ALA A 90 -3.65 6.54 -18.88
CA ALA A 90 -2.44 5.89 -18.45
C ALA A 90 -2.63 4.85 -17.31
N LEU A 91 -3.65 4.99 -16.44
CA LEU A 91 -3.87 4.09 -15.30
C LEU A 91 -4.12 2.64 -15.69
N CYS A 92 -4.92 2.35 -16.69
CA CYS A 92 -5.16 0.97 -17.14
C CYS A 92 -4.01 0.39 -17.97
N TYR A 93 -3.28 1.25 -18.66
CA TYR A 93 -2.21 0.88 -19.55
C TYR A 93 -0.87 0.64 -18.82
N ILE A 94 -0.50 1.51 -17.88
CA ILE A 94 0.81 1.49 -17.21
C ILE A 94 1.10 0.17 -16.48
N PRO A 95 0.19 -0.41 -15.67
CA PRO A 95 0.47 -1.68 -15.02
C PRO A 95 0.78 -2.81 -16.00
N SER A 96 0.06 -2.86 -17.13
CA SER A 96 0.31 -3.87 -18.17
C SER A 96 1.69 -3.69 -18.81
N GLU A 97 2.08 -2.45 -19.16
CA GLU A 97 3.39 -2.17 -19.72
C GLU A 97 4.54 -2.52 -18.77
N ILE A 98 4.34 -2.27 -17.47
CA ILE A 98 5.32 -2.67 -16.44
C ILE A 98 5.38 -4.19 -16.33
N ALA A 99 4.24 -4.87 -16.31
CA ALA A 99 4.17 -6.32 -16.21
C ALA A 99 4.81 -7.02 -17.43
N TYR A 100 4.67 -6.43 -18.62
CA TYR A 100 5.29 -6.95 -19.83
C TYR A 100 6.82 -6.78 -19.88
N GLY A 101 7.36 -5.87 -19.07
CA GLY A 101 8.80 -5.60 -19.11
C GLY A 101 9.24 -4.89 -20.40
N GLY A 102 10.38 -5.28 -20.91
CA GLY A 102 10.89 -4.75 -22.18
C GLY A 102 11.50 -3.35 -22.10
N SER A 103 11.63 -2.68 -23.27
CA SER A 103 12.37 -1.42 -23.40
C SER A 103 11.68 -0.22 -22.73
N VAL A 104 10.40 -0.31 -22.41
CA VAL A 104 9.66 0.75 -21.70
C VAL A 104 10.19 0.94 -20.27
N LEU A 105 10.72 -0.09 -19.64
CA LEU A 105 11.25 -0.03 -18.27
C LEU A 105 12.61 0.69 -18.23
N THR A 106 12.59 1.98 -18.52
CA THR A 106 13.72 2.89 -18.28
C THR A 106 13.76 3.32 -16.81
N ALA A 107 14.90 3.86 -16.35
CA ALA A 107 15.02 4.40 -15.00
C ALA A 107 13.94 5.46 -14.72
N ASN A 108 13.74 6.39 -15.65
CA ASN A 108 12.72 7.43 -15.51
C ASN A 108 11.30 6.84 -15.44
N TYR A 109 10.97 5.84 -16.24
CA TYR A 109 9.63 5.22 -16.23
C TYR A 109 9.34 4.54 -14.89
N VAL A 110 10.28 3.71 -14.40
CA VAL A 110 10.13 3.03 -13.11
C VAL A 110 10.08 4.03 -11.95
N SER A 111 10.93 5.06 -11.96
CA SER A 111 10.89 6.12 -10.95
C SER A 111 9.57 6.88 -10.94
N THR A 112 8.96 7.10 -12.10
CA THR A 112 7.70 7.84 -12.21
C THR A 112 6.52 7.04 -11.67
N TYR A 113 6.44 5.75 -11.98
CA TYR A 113 5.24 4.96 -11.72
C TYR A 113 5.32 4.01 -10.53
N LEU A 114 6.52 3.58 -10.15
CA LEU A 114 6.74 2.69 -9.01
C LEU A 114 7.65 3.31 -7.94
N GLY A 115 8.37 4.36 -8.29
CA GLY A 115 9.25 5.07 -7.38
C GLY A 115 8.48 6.01 -6.45
N ASN A 116 9.06 6.24 -5.28
CA ASN A 116 8.51 7.16 -4.29
C ASN A 116 9.60 7.92 -3.53
N TRP A 117 10.83 7.93 -4.05
CA TRP A 117 12.02 8.48 -3.41
C TRP A 117 11.78 9.89 -2.84
N GLY A 118 11.36 10.83 -3.68
CA GLY A 118 11.16 12.22 -3.27
C GLY A 118 10.07 12.39 -2.21
N THR A 119 8.95 11.66 -2.34
CA THR A 119 7.84 11.70 -1.38
C THR A 119 8.29 11.17 -0.02
N MET A 120 8.99 10.04 0.00
CA MET A 120 9.47 9.44 1.26
C MET A 120 10.50 10.34 1.95
N TYR A 121 11.46 10.90 1.22
CA TYR A 121 12.41 11.83 1.83
C TYR A 121 11.76 13.14 2.30
N SER A 122 10.73 13.61 1.65
CA SER A 122 9.92 14.73 2.14
C SER A 122 9.25 14.39 3.47
N ALA A 123 8.67 13.20 3.60
CA ALA A 123 8.07 12.72 4.83
C ALA A 123 9.10 12.51 5.95
N ILE A 124 10.24 11.88 5.63
CA ILE A 124 11.36 11.68 6.57
C ILE A 124 11.88 13.03 7.08
N ARG A 125 12.07 14.00 6.20
CA ARG A 125 12.49 15.35 6.59
C ARG A 125 11.52 15.98 7.58
N LYS A 126 10.20 15.90 7.32
CA LYS A 126 9.18 16.43 8.24
C LYS A 126 9.19 15.70 9.58
N THR A 127 9.38 14.40 9.55
CA THR A 127 9.46 13.57 10.77
C THR A 127 10.70 13.94 11.59
N ASN A 128 11.87 14.07 10.96
CA ASN A 128 13.12 14.48 11.63
C ASN A 128 13.04 15.89 12.19
N GLN A 129 12.41 16.83 11.44
CA GLN A 129 12.11 18.17 11.97
C GLN A 129 11.22 18.09 13.20
N GLY A 130 10.18 17.27 13.17
CA GLY A 130 9.29 17.04 14.32
C GLY A 130 10.04 16.52 15.55
N LEU A 131 10.88 15.50 15.38
CA LEU A 131 11.71 14.96 16.47
C LEU A 131 12.65 16.01 17.06
N ASN A 132 13.38 16.74 16.21
CA ASN A 132 14.29 17.80 16.62
C ASN A 132 13.57 18.93 17.37
N TYR A 133 12.44 19.40 16.83
CA TYR A 133 11.70 20.53 17.41
C TYR A 133 10.94 20.13 18.67
N LEU A 134 10.45 18.91 18.76
CA LEU A 134 9.83 18.37 19.97
C LEU A 134 10.85 18.34 21.12
N GLU A 135 12.10 17.95 20.84
CA GLU A 135 13.18 18.01 21.83
C GLU A 135 13.54 19.45 22.20
N LYS A 136 13.68 20.32 21.21
CA LYS A 136 14.17 21.70 21.39
C LYS A 136 13.14 22.64 22.01
N TYR A 137 11.87 22.49 21.69
CA TYR A 137 10.82 23.45 22.03
C TYR A 137 9.69 22.88 22.90
N GLY A 138 9.62 21.55 23.08
CA GLY A 138 8.53 20.90 23.82
C GLY A 138 8.53 21.22 25.31
N GLU A 139 7.53 22.00 25.73
CA GLU A 139 7.26 22.34 27.15
C GLU A 139 6.06 21.50 27.67
N MET A 140 5.97 20.24 27.29
CA MET A 140 4.93 19.27 27.66
C MET A 140 5.44 18.27 28.70
N SER A 141 4.56 17.39 29.20
CA SER A 141 4.95 16.30 30.08
C SER A 141 5.98 15.37 29.40
N GLY A 142 6.85 14.75 30.19
CA GLY A 142 7.80 13.75 29.65
C GLY A 142 7.08 12.58 28.98
N GLU A 143 5.93 12.17 29.49
CA GLU A 143 5.09 11.12 28.90
C GLU A 143 4.57 11.49 27.52
N ASP A 144 3.97 12.68 27.36
CA ASP A 144 3.49 13.16 26.06
C ASP A 144 4.63 13.33 25.06
N LYS A 145 5.78 13.85 25.49
CA LYS A 145 6.97 14.01 24.65
C LYS A 145 7.46 12.65 24.14
N THR A 146 7.54 11.67 25.02
CA THR A 146 7.95 10.30 24.68
C THR A 146 6.96 9.64 23.73
N ARG A 147 5.64 9.76 23.98
CA ARG A 147 4.59 9.25 23.13
C ARG A 147 4.66 9.84 21.71
N LEU A 148 4.73 11.16 21.59
CA LEU A 148 4.81 11.82 20.28
C LEU A 148 6.10 11.47 19.54
N SER A 149 7.22 11.35 20.27
CA SER A 149 8.47 10.84 19.68
C SER A 149 8.33 9.40 19.17
N ALA A 150 7.58 8.56 19.87
CA ALA A 150 7.32 7.18 19.46
C ALA A 150 6.46 7.11 18.21
N GLU A 151 5.44 7.95 18.08
CA GLU A 151 4.64 8.08 16.86
C GLU A 151 5.51 8.53 15.67
N LEU A 152 6.33 9.56 15.84
CA LEU A 152 7.25 10.06 14.81
C LEU A 152 8.27 9.00 14.39
N ARG A 153 8.87 8.28 15.33
CA ARG A 153 9.83 7.21 15.02
C ARG A 153 9.17 6.05 14.29
N PHE A 154 7.95 5.65 14.68
CA PHE A 154 7.19 4.66 13.91
C PHE A 154 7.00 5.10 12.46
N MET A 155 6.55 6.34 12.23
CA MET A 155 6.33 6.86 10.88
C MET A 155 7.63 6.94 10.08
N ARG A 156 8.75 7.32 10.72
CA ARG A 156 10.07 7.31 10.09
C ARG A 156 10.48 5.91 9.67
N ALA A 157 10.30 4.93 10.53
CA ALA A 157 10.54 3.52 10.21
C ALA A 157 9.67 3.04 9.03
N TRP A 158 8.40 3.45 8.98
CA TRP A 158 7.51 3.18 7.85
C TRP A 158 8.05 3.74 6.53
N PHE A 159 8.47 4.99 6.51
CA PHE A 159 8.99 5.64 5.30
C PHE A 159 10.31 5.01 4.84
N TYR A 160 11.22 4.70 5.78
CA TYR A 160 12.45 3.98 5.44
C TYR A 160 12.20 2.54 5.00
N PHE A 161 11.25 1.83 5.59
CA PHE A 161 10.85 0.51 5.11
C PHE A 161 10.43 0.57 3.64
N ASP A 162 9.65 1.57 3.27
CA ASP A 162 9.16 1.73 1.91
C ASP A 162 10.29 2.07 0.92
N LEU A 163 11.31 2.82 1.36
CA LEU A 163 12.53 3.05 0.59
C LEU A 163 13.38 1.79 0.47
N VAL A 164 13.74 1.15 1.59
CA VAL A 164 14.67 0.02 1.58
C VAL A 164 14.12 -1.16 0.79
N LYS A 165 12.82 -1.47 0.89
CA LYS A 165 12.21 -2.55 0.08
C LYS A 165 12.28 -2.30 -1.43
N ARG A 166 12.39 -1.02 -1.88
CA ARG A 166 12.49 -0.64 -3.29
C ARG A 166 13.91 -0.50 -3.77
N TYR A 167 14.72 0.24 -3.01
CA TYR A 167 16.03 0.73 -3.46
C TYR A 167 17.20 -0.03 -2.82
N LYS A 168 16.97 -0.79 -1.77
CA LYS A 168 17.96 -1.46 -0.92
C LYS A 168 18.85 -0.44 -0.19
N ASP A 169 19.82 0.13 -0.89
CA ASP A 169 20.68 1.16 -0.34
C ASP A 169 19.97 2.53 -0.39
N VAL A 170 20.01 3.26 0.72
CA VAL A 170 19.26 4.51 0.93
C VAL A 170 20.11 5.53 1.66
N ILE A 171 19.73 6.80 1.62
CA ILE A 171 20.41 7.84 2.42
C ILE A 171 19.73 7.92 3.78
N ILE A 172 20.42 7.62 4.85
CA ILE A 172 19.86 7.71 6.19
C ILE A 172 20.07 9.13 6.75
N TYR A 173 18.97 9.83 7.00
CA TYR A 173 18.90 11.09 7.73
C TYR A 173 18.18 10.85 9.06
N ASP A 174 18.76 11.36 10.12
CA ASP A 174 18.20 11.37 11.47
C ASP A 174 17.73 12.77 11.88
N GLU A 175 17.51 12.99 13.16
CA GLU A 175 17.09 14.27 13.73
C GLU A 175 18.19 15.35 13.77
N ASP A 176 19.41 15.07 13.33
CA ASP A 176 20.45 16.09 13.09
C ASP A 176 20.16 16.83 11.77
N LEU A 177 19.46 17.94 11.89
CA LEU A 177 19.06 18.75 10.75
C LEU A 177 20.22 19.38 9.98
N SER A 178 21.42 19.40 10.52
CA SER A 178 22.61 19.95 9.84
C SER A 178 23.04 19.09 8.65
N ALA A 179 22.73 17.79 8.66
CA ALA A 179 23.02 16.85 7.58
C ALA A 179 22.11 17.02 6.35
N ILE A 180 20.99 17.73 6.46
CA ILE A 180 19.96 17.82 5.40
C ILE A 180 20.45 18.55 4.14
N THR A 181 21.39 19.46 4.28
CA THR A 181 21.93 20.28 3.17
C THR A 181 23.23 19.72 2.58
N ALA A 182 23.78 18.67 3.14
CA ALA A 182 25.04 18.08 2.72
C ALA A 182 24.80 16.98 1.66
N ASN A 183 25.70 16.89 0.68
CA ASN A 183 25.80 15.71 -0.16
C ASN A 183 26.12 14.51 0.72
N LYS A 184 25.27 13.48 0.68
CA LYS A 184 25.42 12.31 1.53
C LYS A 184 25.37 11.04 0.69
N ALA A 185 26.29 10.13 0.93
CA ALA A 185 26.36 8.83 0.27
C ALA A 185 25.22 7.92 0.72
N LEU A 186 24.95 6.89 -0.08
CA LEU A 186 24.05 5.81 0.29
C LEU A 186 24.62 5.03 1.48
N SER A 187 23.76 4.71 2.41
CA SER A 187 23.95 3.68 3.43
C SER A 187 23.51 2.34 2.85
N THR A 188 24.09 1.26 3.34
CA THR A 188 23.78 -0.10 2.91
C THR A 188 22.35 -0.54 3.30
N GLU A 189 21.84 -1.54 2.62
CA GLU A 189 20.56 -2.19 2.95
C GLU A 189 20.52 -2.61 4.44
N GLU A 190 21.61 -3.17 4.96
CA GLU A 190 21.70 -3.62 6.35
C GLU A 190 21.65 -2.45 7.34
N GLU A 191 22.34 -1.33 7.07
CA GLU A 191 22.24 -0.11 7.88
C GLU A 191 20.80 0.45 7.86
N GLY A 192 20.13 0.38 6.70
CA GLY A 192 18.71 0.75 6.57
C GLY A 192 17.82 -0.10 7.47
N TRP A 193 18.00 -1.43 7.47
CA TRP A 193 17.23 -2.31 8.35
C TRP A 193 17.54 -2.09 9.84
N ASN A 194 18.78 -1.83 10.20
CA ASN A 194 19.16 -1.49 11.58
C ASN A 194 18.47 -0.21 12.07
N PHE A 195 18.39 0.80 11.22
CA PHE A 195 17.73 2.06 11.53
C PHE A 195 16.22 1.87 11.73
N ILE A 196 15.58 1.12 10.83
CA ILE A 196 14.15 0.76 10.92
C ILE A 196 13.86 -0.01 12.22
N GLU A 197 14.66 -1.03 12.52
CA GLU A 197 14.49 -1.83 13.75
C GLU A 197 14.59 -0.97 15.01
N SER A 198 15.60 -0.11 15.10
CA SER A 198 15.80 0.78 16.25
C SER A 198 14.60 1.71 16.48
N ASP A 199 14.05 2.28 15.41
CA ASP A 199 12.88 3.16 15.51
C ASP A 199 11.62 2.38 15.91
N LEU A 200 11.44 1.16 15.40
CA LEU A 200 10.29 0.31 15.76
C LEU A 200 10.39 -0.23 17.19
N GLU A 201 11.58 -0.58 17.66
CA GLU A 201 11.79 -0.98 19.06
C GLU A 201 11.45 0.16 20.01
N PHE A 202 11.90 1.39 19.70
CA PHE A 202 11.54 2.56 20.48
C PHE A 202 10.03 2.81 20.47
N ALA A 203 9.41 2.72 19.30
CA ALA A 203 7.96 2.91 19.16
C ALA A 203 7.18 1.85 19.96
N ALA A 204 7.52 0.58 19.82
CA ALA A 204 6.87 -0.52 20.54
C ALA A 204 7.04 -0.40 22.08
N ALA A 205 8.16 0.11 22.56
CA ALA A 205 8.38 0.32 23.98
C ALA A 205 7.54 1.48 24.55
N ASN A 206 7.33 2.55 23.77
CA ASN A 206 6.85 3.83 24.28
C ASN A 206 5.45 4.26 23.80
N LEU A 207 4.87 3.58 22.80
CA LEU A 207 3.47 3.80 22.42
C LEU A 207 2.53 3.23 23.48
N PRO A 208 1.33 3.81 23.65
CA PRO A 208 0.31 3.28 24.57
C PRO A 208 -0.20 1.91 24.09
N GLU A 209 -0.71 1.08 25.00
CA GLU A 209 -1.33 -0.22 24.66
C GLU A 209 -2.62 -0.03 23.88
N LYS A 210 -3.37 1.03 24.20
CA LYS A 210 -4.56 1.46 23.46
C LYS A 210 -4.33 2.84 22.90
N GLU A 211 -4.87 3.08 21.73
CA GLU A 211 -4.84 4.39 21.10
C GLU A 211 -5.48 5.46 22.01
N LYS A 212 -4.88 6.63 22.06
CA LYS A 212 -5.40 7.78 22.81
C LYS A 212 -6.64 8.39 22.13
N ALA A 213 -6.72 8.24 20.82
CA ALA A 213 -7.87 8.61 20.00
C ALA A 213 -7.91 7.69 18.76
N ASN A 214 -9.10 7.53 18.15
CA ASN A 214 -9.24 6.74 16.93
C ASN A 214 -8.25 7.18 15.84
N GLY A 215 -7.60 6.21 15.21
CA GLY A 215 -6.59 6.44 14.17
C GLY A 215 -5.18 6.73 14.68
N ARG A 216 -4.94 6.84 15.99
CA ARG A 216 -3.60 6.98 16.55
C ARG A 216 -2.88 5.64 16.66
N LEU A 217 -1.57 5.67 16.47
CA LEU A 217 -0.70 4.52 16.65
C LEU A 217 -0.71 4.03 18.10
N ASN A 218 -0.69 2.72 18.26
CA ASN A 218 -0.58 2.05 19.53
C ASN A 218 0.53 1.00 19.50
N LYS A 219 0.82 0.40 20.63
CA LYS A 219 1.85 -0.63 20.80
C LYS A 219 1.61 -1.83 19.89
N GLY A 220 0.36 -2.26 19.75
CA GLY A 220 -0.01 -3.37 18.87
C GLY A 220 0.30 -3.09 17.40
N THR A 221 0.05 -1.86 16.93
CA THR A 221 0.39 -1.43 15.57
C THR A 221 1.92 -1.48 15.35
N ALA A 222 2.72 -1.03 16.35
CA ALA A 222 4.18 -1.07 16.24
C ALA A 222 4.72 -2.50 16.13
N TYR A 223 4.26 -3.41 16.98
CA TYR A 223 4.64 -4.82 16.89
C TYR A 223 4.15 -5.48 15.60
N ALA A 224 2.92 -5.20 15.17
CA ALA A 224 2.39 -5.75 13.92
C ALA A 224 3.23 -5.31 12.71
N PHE A 225 3.59 -4.03 12.62
CA PHE A 225 4.46 -3.55 11.56
C PHE A 225 5.89 -4.07 11.69
N MET A 226 6.40 -4.25 12.91
CA MET A 226 7.69 -4.90 13.14
C MET A 226 7.72 -6.31 12.55
N THR A 227 6.62 -7.09 12.61
CA THR A 227 6.58 -8.41 11.96
C THR A 227 6.83 -8.31 10.46
N ARG A 228 6.24 -7.30 9.78
CA ARG A 228 6.45 -7.05 8.36
C ARG A 228 7.89 -6.63 8.07
N ALA A 229 8.38 -5.60 8.76
CA ALA A 229 9.71 -5.04 8.52
C ALA A 229 10.82 -6.08 8.76
N MET A 230 10.75 -6.80 9.87
CA MET A 230 11.75 -7.81 10.22
C MET A 230 11.69 -9.06 9.34
N LEU A 231 10.52 -9.37 8.77
CA LEU A 231 10.40 -10.44 7.76
C LEU A 231 11.19 -10.08 6.48
N TYR A 232 11.09 -8.82 6.03
CA TYR A 232 11.87 -8.32 4.89
C TYR A 232 13.37 -8.27 5.20
N ALA A 233 13.74 -7.85 6.40
CA ALA A 233 15.12 -7.86 6.89
C ALA A 233 15.66 -9.28 7.18
N LYS A 234 14.85 -10.33 7.05
CA LYS A 234 15.19 -11.74 7.35
C LYS A 234 15.59 -11.98 8.81
N ARG A 235 15.10 -11.13 9.74
CA ARG A 235 15.30 -11.24 11.19
C ARG A 235 14.15 -12.03 11.82
N TYR A 236 14.10 -13.33 11.52
CA TYR A 236 12.94 -14.18 11.77
C TYR A 236 12.62 -14.36 13.27
N ASP A 237 13.61 -14.37 14.13
CA ASP A 237 13.44 -14.38 15.59
C ASP A 237 12.70 -13.14 16.09
N LYS A 238 13.02 -11.95 15.55
CA LYS A 238 12.32 -10.70 15.84
C LYS A 238 10.87 -10.72 15.34
N VAL A 239 10.61 -11.37 14.19
CA VAL A 239 9.24 -11.55 13.67
C VAL A 239 8.39 -12.36 14.65
N VAL A 240 8.89 -13.50 15.11
CA VAL A 240 8.16 -14.38 16.04
C VAL A 240 7.90 -13.64 17.35
N ALA A 241 8.92 -13.02 17.94
CA ALA A 241 8.78 -12.27 19.19
C ALA A 241 7.76 -11.12 19.08
N ALA A 242 7.78 -10.37 17.97
CA ALA A 242 6.81 -9.28 17.73
C ALA A 242 5.38 -9.81 17.55
N ALA A 243 5.20 -10.91 16.81
CA ALA A 243 3.89 -11.54 16.61
C ALA A 243 3.29 -12.06 17.93
N ASP A 244 4.13 -12.64 18.79
CA ASP A 244 3.69 -13.10 20.12
C ASP A 244 3.25 -11.90 20.98
N LYS A 245 3.92 -10.74 20.89
CA LYS A 245 3.50 -9.50 21.57
C LYS A 245 2.15 -8.97 21.04
N VAL A 246 1.89 -9.04 19.74
CA VAL A 246 0.57 -8.68 19.20
C VAL A 246 -0.53 -9.56 19.81
N LYS A 247 -0.28 -10.85 19.91
CA LYS A 247 -1.22 -11.81 20.53
C LYS A 247 -1.43 -11.54 22.03
N GLU A 248 -0.35 -11.28 22.78
CA GLU A 248 -0.40 -10.94 24.21
C GLU A 248 -1.22 -9.67 24.48
N LEU A 249 -1.23 -8.71 23.54
CA LEU A 249 -2.05 -7.50 23.60
C LEU A 249 -3.54 -7.75 23.28
N GLY A 250 -3.94 -9.00 22.99
CA GLY A 250 -5.33 -9.40 22.81
C GLY A 250 -5.85 -9.27 21.37
N TYR A 251 -4.99 -9.04 20.38
CA TYR A 251 -5.40 -9.05 18.98
C TYR A 251 -5.72 -10.47 18.50
N SER A 252 -6.74 -10.59 17.68
CA SER A 252 -7.21 -11.86 17.13
C SER A 252 -7.83 -11.67 15.74
N LEU A 253 -8.08 -12.76 15.03
CA LEU A 253 -8.82 -12.73 13.78
C LEU A 253 -10.27 -12.28 14.03
N ILE A 254 -10.79 -11.40 13.17
CA ILE A 254 -12.23 -11.14 13.08
C ILE A 254 -12.89 -12.42 12.57
N SER A 255 -13.96 -12.86 13.23
CA SER A 255 -14.59 -14.16 13.01
C SER A 255 -15.14 -14.35 11.60
N ASN A 256 -15.77 -13.29 11.03
CA ASN A 256 -16.22 -13.30 9.66
C ASN A 256 -15.23 -12.55 8.77
N TYR A 257 -14.68 -13.22 7.76
CA TYR A 257 -13.70 -12.63 6.86
C TYR A 257 -14.21 -11.36 6.14
N ALA A 258 -15.46 -11.37 5.71
CA ALA A 258 -16.05 -10.23 5.00
C ALA A 258 -16.10 -8.95 5.85
N ASP A 259 -16.23 -9.08 7.17
CA ASP A 259 -16.36 -7.94 8.08
C ASP A 259 -15.03 -7.23 8.34
N VAL A 260 -13.89 -7.81 7.94
CA VAL A 260 -12.56 -7.19 8.10
C VAL A 260 -12.48 -5.83 7.42
N PHE A 261 -13.24 -5.61 6.35
CA PHE A 261 -13.19 -4.42 5.52
C PHE A 261 -14.41 -3.49 5.70
N ASN A 262 -15.36 -3.86 6.56
CA ASN A 262 -16.66 -3.19 6.71
C ASN A 262 -16.67 -2.20 7.90
N TYR A 263 -15.74 -1.24 7.91
CA TYR A 263 -15.75 -0.15 8.87
C TYR A 263 -16.06 1.16 8.18
N SER A 264 -16.55 2.15 8.94
CA SER A 264 -16.63 3.53 8.47
C SER A 264 -15.70 4.37 9.32
N ASP A 265 -14.89 5.19 8.69
CA ASP A 265 -14.01 6.17 9.34
C ASP A 265 -14.28 7.59 8.84
N ASN A 266 -13.44 8.54 9.22
CA ASN A 266 -13.57 9.94 8.82
C ASN A 266 -12.68 10.32 7.64
N VAL A 267 -11.95 9.35 7.07
CA VAL A 267 -11.10 9.56 5.90
C VAL A 267 -11.87 9.18 4.65
N THR A 268 -11.87 10.04 3.65
CA THR A 268 -12.52 9.79 2.37
C THR A 268 -11.50 9.38 1.33
N HIS A 269 -11.87 8.40 0.48
CA HIS A 269 -11.05 7.93 -0.64
C HIS A 269 -11.94 7.44 -1.79
N SER A 270 -11.37 7.32 -2.99
CA SER A 270 -12.11 6.96 -4.22
C SER A 270 -11.97 5.48 -4.59
N PHE A 271 -11.60 4.62 -3.66
CA PHE A 271 -11.41 3.19 -3.93
C PHE A 271 -12.65 2.57 -4.61
N ASP A 272 -13.83 2.79 -4.03
CA ASP A 272 -15.09 2.27 -4.57
C ASP A 272 -15.39 2.79 -5.97
N TYR A 273 -15.10 4.06 -6.24
CA TYR A 273 -15.26 4.64 -7.56
C TYR A 273 -14.43 3.92 -8.63
N TYR A 274 -13.22 3.51 -8.29
CA TYR A 274 -12.33 2.83 -9.25
C TYR A 274 -12.65 1.34 -9.42
N TYR A 275 -13.15 0.66 -8.37
CA TYR A 275 -13.28 -0.80 -8.38
C TYR A 275 -14.71 -1.31 -8.48
N SER A 276 -15.72 -0.48 -8.34
CA SER A 276 -17.13 -0.89 -8.44
C SER A 276 -17.46 -1.52 -9.80
N PRO A 277 -18.41 -2.47 -9.86
CA PRO A 277 -18.96 -3.00 -11.09
C PRO A 277 -19.54 -1.92 -12.01
N GLY A 278 -19.41 -2.13 -13.33
CA GLY A 278 -19.86 -1.16 -14.34
C GLY A 278 -21.34 -0.81 -14.27
N GLY A 279 -22.20 -1.77 -13.89
CA GLY A 279 -23.64 -1.57 -13.70
C GLY A 279 -24.03 -0.67 -12.52
N ASP A 280 -23.10 -0.35 -11.60
CA ASP A 280 -23.31 0.64 -10.54
C ASP A 280 -23.38 2.07 -11.10
N TYR A 281 -22.92 2.27 -12.35
CA TYR A 281 -22.92 3.55 -13.07
C TYR A 281 -24.07 3.58 -14.08
N THR A 282 -25.29 3.84 -13.64
CA THR A 282 -26.50 3.75 -14.46
C THR A 282 -26.78 4.97 -15.33
N THR A 283 -25.99 6.05 -15.21
CA THR A 283 -26.15 7.25 -16.03
C THR A 283 -25.27 7.20 -17.28
N LYS A 284 -25.77 7.74 -18.40
CA LYS A 284 -25.03 7.77 -19.68
C LYS A 284 -23.66 8.46 -19.60
N ASP A 285 -23.47 9.35 -18.63
CA ASP A 285 -22.26 10.13 -18.44
C ASP A 285 -21.36 9.58 -17.32
N ALA A 286 -21.85 8.63 -16.53
CA ALA A 286 -21.07 7.98 -15.49
C ALA A 286 -20.09 6.98 -16.12
N SER A 287 -18.82 7.22 -15.91
CA SER A 287 -17.74 6.40 -16.46
C SER A 287 -16.71 6.15 -15.38
N GLY A 288 -16.93 5.13 -14.60
CA GLY A 288 -16.02 4.70 -13.53
C GLY A 288 -16.07 3.19 -13.36
N GLY A 289 -15.37 2.68 -12.36
CA GLY A 289 -15.34 1.27 -12.02
C GLY A 289 -14.54 0.38 -12.97
N GLY A 290 -14.44 -0.90 -12.62
CA GLY A 290 -13.78 -1.92 -13.43
C GLY A 290 -12.29 -1.70 -13.69
N PHE A 291 -11.61 -0.84 -12.90
CA PHE A 291 -10.18 -0.55 -13.10
C PHE A 291 -9.34 -1.79 -12.82
N GLY A 292 -9.53 -2.40 -11.67
CA GLY A 292 -8.85 -3.64 -11.31
C GLY A 292 -9.85 -4.79 -11.26
N THR A 293 -9.65 -5.81 -12.09
CA THR A 293 -10.52 -6.98 -12.17
C THR A 293 -9.73 -8.25 -11.85
N PRO A 294 -10.22 -9.12 -10.94
CA PRO A 294 -9.58 -10.39 -10.63
C PRO A 294 -9.34 -11.22 -11.88
N THR A 295 -8.20 -11.89 -11.96
CA THR A 295 -7.88 -12.81 -13.06
C THR A 295 -8.46 -14.19 -12.81
N GLN A 296 -8.47 -15.04 -13.84
CA GLN A 296 -8.83 -16.45 -13.68
C GLN A 296 -7.83 -17.18 -12.77
N GLU A 297 -6.56 -16.84 -12.83
CA GLU A 297 -5.48 -17.45 -12.03
C GLU A 297 -5.68 -17.28 -10.51
N ILE A 298 -6.15 -16.10 -10.06
CA ILE A 298 -6.48 -15.94 -8.64
C ILE A 298 -7.76 -16.66 -8.27
N VAL A 299 -8.78 -16.70 -9.15
CA VAL A 299 -10.01 -17.45 -8.92
C VAL A 299 -9.72 -18.93 -8.73
N GLU A 300 -8.83 -19.51 -9.54
CA GLU A 300 -8.39 -20.90 -9.44
C GLU A 300 -7.57 -21.21 -8.17
N SER A 301 -7.13 -20.20 -7.46
CA SER A 301 -6.38 -20.37 -6.21
C SER A 301 -7.26 -20.64 -4.99
N TYR A 302 -8.58 -20.48 -5.10
CA TYR A 302 -9.54 -20.75 -4.02
C TYR A 302 -9.99 -22.20 -3.98
N GLU A 303 -10.02 -22.79 -2.78
CA GLU A 303 -10.45 -24.18 -2.55
C GLU A 303 -11.97 -24.29 -2.50
N TYR A 304 -12.48 -25.54 -2.59
CA TYR A 304 -13.87 -25.82 -2.25
C TYR A 304 -14.14 -25.54 -0.76
N ALA A 305 -15.33 -25.05 -0.45
CA ALA A 305 -15.76 -24.72 0.92
C ALA A 305 -15.80 -25.95 1.86
N ASP A 306 -15.97 -27.14 1.31
CA ASP A 306 -15.95 -28.40 2.06
C ASP A 306 -14.53 -28.89 2.41
N GLY A 307 -13.51 -28.19 1.94
CA GLY A 307 -12.10 -28.53 2.17
C GLY A 307 -11.58 -29.69 1.34
N SER A 308 -12.28 -30.11 0.29
CA SER A 308 -11.83 -31.17 -0.62
C SER A 308 -10.63 -30.78 -1.49
N GLY A 309 -10.20 -29.51 -1.44
CA GLY A 309 -9.03 -28.99 -2.16
C GLY A 309 -9.41 -28.04 -3.28
N LEU A 310 -8.49 -27.82 -4.20
CA LEU A 310 -8.70 -26.95 -5.38
C LEU A 310 -9.61 -27.65 -6.41
N PRO A 311 -10.53 -26.90 -7.04
CA PRO A 311 -11.30 -27.41 -8.17
C PRO A 311 -10.40 -27.82 -9.35
N ASP A 312 -10.84 -28.80 -10.13
CA ASP A 312 -10.29 -29.04 -11.46
C ASP A 312 -10.92 -28.04 -12.45
N TRP A 313 -10.14 -27.06 -12.88
CA TRP A 313 -10.57 -26.04 -13.83
C TRP A 313 -10.37 -26.40 -15.29
N SER A 314 -9.81 -27.57 -15.60
CA SER A 314 -9.55 -28.00 -16.98
C SER A 314 -10.78 -27.96 -17.93
N PRO A 315 -12.04 -28.18 -17.46
CA PRO A 315 -13.21 -28.06 -18.32
C PRO A 315 -13.46 -26.65 -18.87
N TRP A 316 -12.93 -25.62 -18.19
CA TRP A 316 -13.09 -24.22 -18.62
C TRP A 316 -11.88 -23.68 -19.37
N HIS A 317 -10.74 -24.37 -19.39
CA HIS A 317 -9.55 -23.98 -20.15
C HIS A 317 -9.69 -24.32 -21.65
N THR A 318 -10.72 -23.78 -22.29
CA THR A 318 -11.02 -24.03 -23.71
C THR A 318 -11.32 -22.75 -24.47
N ALA A 319 -10.71 -22.62 -25.66
CA ALA A 319 -10.94 -21.50 -26.56
C ALA A 319 -12.27 -21.62 -27.34
N GLU A 320 -12.81 -22.83 -27.45
CA GLU A 320 -14.13 -23.08 -28.06
C GLU A 320 -15.27 -22.69 -27.12
N GLY A 321 -14.99 -22.55 -25.84
CA GLY A 321 -15.96 -22.27 -24.79
C GLY A 321 -16.74 -23.51 -24.34
N THR A 322 -17.34 -23.44 -23.16
CA THR A 322 -18.16 -24.48 -22.55
C THR A 322 -19.44 -23.88 -21.97
N ASP A 323 -20.55 -24.63 -22.02
CA ASP A 323 -21.81 -24.25 -21.38
C ASP A 323 -21.92 -24.71 -19.92
N GLN A 324 -20.87 -25.34 -19.40
CA GLN A 324 -20.79 -25.75 -18.02
C GLN A 324 -20.57 -24.55 -17.11
N ASN A 325 -21.45 -24.35 -16.11
CA ASN A 325 -21.25 -23.29 -15.13
C ASN A 325 -20.03 -23.56 -14.24
N PRO A 326 -19.13 -22.57 -14.03
CA PRO A 326 -18.04 -22.70 -13.09
C PRO A 326 -18.53 -22.92 -11.65
N PRO A 327 -17.75 -23.58 -10.79
CA PRO A 327 -18.16 -23.97 -9.44
C PRO A 327 -18.12 -22.83 -8.41
N TYR A 328 -18.43 -21.59 -8.80
CA TYR A 328 -18.26 -20.40 -7.98
C TYR A 328 -18.94 -20.49 -6.61
N GLU A 329 -20.18 -21.00 -6.56
CA GLU A 329 -20.95 -21.11 -5.32
C GLU A 329 -20.41 -22.17 -4.34
N LEU A 330 -19.56 -23.07 -4.84
CA LEU A 330 -18.94 -24.13 -4.04
C LEU A 330 -17.58 -23.71 -3.46
N LEU A 331 -17.05 -22.55 -3.87
CA LEU A 331 -15.76 -22.05 -3.41
C LEU A 331 -15.84 -21.48 -1.99
N GLU A 332 -14.73 -21.52 -1.30
CA GLU A 332 -14.55 -21.11 0.09
C GLU A 332 -15.03 -19.66 0.38
N PRO A 333 -15.32 -19.33 1.66
CA PRO A 333 -15.91 -18.02 2.02
C PRO A 333 -15.08 -16.80 1.60
N ARG A 334 -13.74 -16.93 1.51
CA ARG A 334 -12.89 -15.82 1.08
C ARG A 334 -13.07 -15.47 -0.39
N PHE A 335 -13.37 -16.47 -1.25
CA PHE A 335 -13.75 -16.19 -2.64
C PHE A 335 -15.03 -15.36 -2.70
N GLN A 336 -16.08 -15.80 -1.99
CA GLN A 336 -17.37 -15.10 -1.96
C GLN A 336 -17.25 -13.65 -1.46
N ALA A 337 -16.32 -13.40 -0.53
CA ALA A 337 -16.06 -12.07 0.02
C ALA A 337 -15.10 -11.20 -0.81
N SER A 338 -14.39 -11.79 -1.77
CA SER A 338 -13.33 -11.10 -2.51
C SER A 338 -13.64 -10.86 -3.98
N VAL A 339 -14.46 -11.71 -4.62
CA VAL A 339 -14.68 -11.72 -6.05
C VAL A 339 -16.17 -11.70 -6.38
N LEU A 340 -16.56 -10.81 -7.28
CA LEU A 340 -17.89 -10.85 -7.93
C LEU A 340 -17.77 -11.55 -9.27
N TYR A 341 -18.69 -12.46 -9.53
CA TYR A 341 -18.74 -13.32 -10.70
C TYR A 341 -20.14 -13.30 -11.35
N ASN A 342 -20.31 -13.92 -12.49
CA ASN A 342 -21.60 -13.97 -13.18
C ASN A 342 -22.67 -14.62 -12.30
N GLY A 343 -23.72 -13.88 -11.98
CA GLY A 343 -24.81 -14.33 -11.10
C GLY A 343 -24.63 -13.94 -9.62
N ALA A 344 -23.47 -13.42 -9.20
CA ALA A 344 -23.26 -12.98 -7.83
C ALA A 344 -24.24 -11.89 -7.39
N LYS A 345 -24.60 -11.88 -6.13
CA LYS A 345 -25.48 -10.84 -5.55
C LYS A 345 -24.64 -9.66 -5.05
N TRP A 346 -25.07 -8.46 -5.45
CA TRP A 346 -24.40 -7.21 -5.17
C TRP A 346 -25.39 -6.04 -5.09
N LYS A 347 -25.41 -5.27 -4.02
CA LYS A 347 -26.27 -4.07 -3.87
C LYS A 347 -27.73 -4.30 -4.27
N GLY A 348 -28.30 -5.47 -3.91
CA GLY A 348 -29.69 -5.81 -4.22
C GLY A 348 -29.95 -6.23 -5.67
N ARG A 349 -28.94 -6.32 -6.52
CA ARG A 349 -29.02 -6.78 -7.92
C ARG A 349 -28.16 -8.03 -8.17
N THR A 350 -28.18 -8.52 -9.38
CA THR A 350 -27.31 -9.60 -9.85
C THR A 350 -26.22 -9.01 -10.75
N ILE A 351 -24.98 -9.46 -10.59
CA ILE A 351 -23.86 -9.08 -11.44
C ILE A 351 -23.97 -9.78 -12.79
N GLU A 352 -23.84 -9.01 -13.87
CA GLU A 352 -24.00 -9.41 -15.26
C GLU A 352 -22.77 -9.08 -16.11
N PRO A 353 -21.61 -9.75 -15.91
CA PRO A 353 -20.34 -9.46 -16.59
C PRO A 353 -20.25 -10.07 -17.99
N PHE A 354 -21.34 -10.59 -18.53
CA PHE A 354 -21.39 -11.16 -19.87
C PHE A 354 -21.48 -10.08 -20.96
N VAL A 355 -21.13 -10.44 -22.18
CA VAL A 355 -21.21 -9.54 -23.33
C VAL A 355 -22.64 -8.98 -23.48
N GLY A 356 -22.77 -7.68 -23.38
CA GLY A 356 -24.07 -6.97 -23.44
C GLY A 356 -24.80 -6.85 -22.10
N GLY A 357 -24.32 -7.45 -21.02
CA GLY A 357 -24.85 -7.26 -19.66
C GLY A 357 -24.55 -5.89 -19.07
N ASP A 358 -25.23 -5.53 -17.97
CA ASP A 358 -25.05 -4.22 -17.32
C ASP A 358 -23.62 -4.02 -16.79
N ASP A 359 -23.01 -5.09 -16.27
CA ASP A 359 -21.59 -5.12 -15.86
C ASP A 359 -20.69 -5.66 -16.97
N GLY A 360 -21.19 -5.77 -18.19
CA GLY A 360 -20.73 -6.57 -19.29
C GLY A 360 -19.29 -6.42 -19.67
N TRP A 361 -18.88 -7.36 -20.46
CA TRP A 361 -17.55 -7.59 -20.97
C TRP A 361 -17.04 -6.45 -21.87
N CYS A 362 -15.75 -6.10 -21.75
CA CYS A 362 -15.02 -5.36 -22.75
C CYS A 362 -13.73 -6.10 -23.13
N GLN A 363 -13.33 -5.99 -24.38
CA GLN A 363 -12.06 -6.54 -24.83
C GLN A 363 -10.92 -5.65 -24.35
N TRP A 364 -9.88 -6.26 -23.77
CA TRP A 364 -8.67 -5.54 -23.39
C TRP A 364 -8.07 -4.82 -24.60
N ASN A 365 -7.57 -3.60 -24.37
CA ASN A 365 -6.87 -2.78 -25.36
C ASN A 365 -7.71 -2.36 -26.58
N VAL A 366 -9.04 -2.34 -26.48
CA VAL A 366 -9.93 -1.85 -27.53
C VAL A 366 -10.52 -0.50 -27.15
N VAL A 367 -10.06 0.57 -27.81
CA VAL A 367 -10.36 1.98 -27.47
C VAL A 367 -11.85 2.36 -27.52
N LYS A 368 -12.67 1.60 -28.26
CA LYS A 368 -14.09 1.91 -28.48
C LYS A 368 -15.03 1.21 -27.51
N GLU A 369 -14.52 0.31 -26.70
CA GLU A 369 -15.32 -0.44 -25.74
C GLU A 369 -15.84 0.44 -24.60
N PRO A 370 -16.99 0.09 -24.00
CA PRO A 370 -17.52 0.84 -22.86
C PRO A 370 -16.54 0.90 -21.70
N LYS A 371 -16.42 2.09 -21.10
CA LYS A 371 -15.61 2.29 -19.89
C LYS A 371 -16.22 1.54 -18.70
N GLY A 372 -15.39 1.20 -17.72
CA GLY A 372 -15.84 0.60 -16.47
C GLY A 372 -16.34 -0.83 -16.57
N LYS A 373 -16.05 -1.51 -17.65
CA LYS A 373 -16.45 -2.91 -17.86
C LYS A 373 -15.29 -3.85 -17.59
N THR A 374 -15.61 -5.08 -17.16
CA THR A 374 -14.62 -6.10 -16.90
C THR A 374 -13.98 -6.63 -18.18
N THR A 375 -12.69 -6.91 -18.14
CA THR A 375 -11.98 -7.62 -19.20
C THR A 375 -11.67 -9.08 -18.83
N THR A 376 -11.97 -9.50 -17.58
CA THR A 376 -11.70 -10.85 -17.07
C THR A 376 -12.96 -11.67 -16.80
N GLY A 377 -14.14 -11.04 -16.79
CA GLY A 377 -15.40 -11.67 -16.38
C GLY A 377 -15.70 -11.57 -14.89
N TYR A 378 -14.83 -10.90 -14.13
CA TYR A 378 -14.91 -10.73 -12.68
C TYR A 378 -14.87 -9.27 -12.28
N TYR A 379 -15.26 -9.00 -11.02
CA TYR A 379 -15.06 -7.73 -10.36
C TYR A 379 -14.52 -7.94 -8.95
N LEU A 380 -13.83 -6.93 -8.43
CA LEU A 380 -13.37 -6.92 -7.05
C LEU A 380 -14.57 -6.67 -6.12
N ARG A 381 -14.70 -7.48 -5.07
CA ARG A 381 -15.64 -7.27 -3.98
C ARG A 381 -14.93 -6.81 -2.71
N LYS A 382 -13.76 -7.39 -2.44
CA LYS A 382 -12.97 -7.12 -1.25
C LYS A 382 -12.60 -5.64 -1.13
N GLY A 383 -12.95 -5.04 -0.01
CA GLY A 383 -12.67 -3.63 0.26
C GLY A 383 -13.56 -2.64 -0.48
N VAL A 384 -14.54 -3.09 -1.27
CA VAL A 384 -15.54 -2.22 -1.93
C VAL A 384 -16.81 -2.19 -1.09
N ASP A 385 -17.28 -0.99 -0.76
CA ASP A 385 -18.45 -0.79 0.11
C ASP A 385 -19.75 -1.06 -0.64
N GLU A 386 -20.47 -2.11 -0.24
CA GLU A 386 -21.77 -2.47 -0.82
C GLU A 386 -22.86 -1.43 -0.54
N THR A 387 -22.68 -0.56 0.44
CA THR A 387 -23.67 0.47 0.82
C THR A 387 -23.40 1.82 0.16
N HIS A 388 -22.22 2.00 -0.46
CA HIS A 388 -21.79 3.27 -1.05
C HIS A 388 -22.46 3.53 -2.41
N ASP A 389 -23.03 4.73 -2.58
CA ASP A 389 -23.55 5.22 -3.86
C ASP A 389 -22.46 5.98 -4.62
N VAL A 390 -21.80 5.28 -5.55
CA VAL A 390 -20.69 5.83 -6.34
C VAL A 390 -21.12 6.91 -7.35
N ILE A 391 -22.43 7.03 -7.65
CA ILE A 391 -22.96 8.08 -8.53
C ILE A 391 -23.19 9.36 -7.73
N ALA A 392 -23.83 9.24 -6.57
CA ALA A 392 -24.10 10.39 -5.72
C ALA A 392 -22.80 10.97 -5.13
N ARG A 393 -21.81 10.12 -4.86
CA ARG A 393 -20.55 10.50 -4.24
C ARG A 393 -19.42 9.58 -4.69
N HIS A 394 -18.36 10.15 -5.24
CA HIS A 394 -17.19 9.35 -5.71
C HIS A 394 -16.33 8.82 -4.55
N GLU A 395 -16.42 9.44 -3.38
CA GLU A 395 -15.59 9.13 -2.21
C GLU A 395 -16.37 8.29 -1.19
N SER A 396 -15.73 7.26 -0.68
CA SER A 396 -16.22 6.40 0.39
C SER A 396 -15.50 6.70 1.70
N THR A 397 -16.13 6.39 2.83
CA THR A 397 -15.54 6.44 4.17
C THR A 397 -15.15 5.06 4.69
N GLN A 398 -15.22 4.03 3.87
CA GLN A 398 -14.73 2.69 4.24
C GLN A 398 -13.22 2.71 4.35
N PRO A 399 -12.61 2.23 5.44
CA PRO A 399 -11.17 2.34 5.64
C PRO A 399 -10.39 1.42 4.71
N LEU A 400 -9.22 1.89 4.27
CA LEU A 400 -8.20 1.04 3.69
C LEU A 400 -7.45 0.33 4.82
N VAL A 401 -7.54 -0.99 4.87
CA VAL A 401 -6.85 -1.80 5.87
C VAL A 401 -5.39 -1.97 5.49
N ILE A 402 -4.48 -1.36 6.25
CA ILE A 402 -3.04 -1.35 5.97
C ILE A 402 -2.31 -2.49 6.69
N ILE A 403 -2.74 -2.79 7.92
CA ILE A 403 -2.18 -3.85 8.76
C ILE A 403 -3.33 -4.60 9.43
N ARG A 404 -3.29 -5.93 9.40
CA ARG A 404 -4.28 -6.77 10.05
C ARG A 404 -3.67 -8.04 10.63
N TYR A 405 -4.32 -8.62 11.64
CA TYR A 405 -3.78 -9.73 12.40
C TYR A 405 -3.48 -10.99 11.57
N ALA A 406 -4.22 -11.24 10.49
CA ALA A 406 -3.93 -12.36 9.60
C ALA A 406 -2.56 -12.23 8.91
N GLU A 407 -2.13 -11.00 8.56
CA GLU A 407 -0.77 -10.77 8.07
C GLU A 407 0.27 -11.11 9.13
N VAL A 408 0.04 -10.70 10.39
CA VAL A 408 0.94 -11.03 11.51
C VAL A 408 1.11 -12.53 11.67
N LEU A 409 0.00 -13.30 11.57
CA LEU A 409 0.04 -14.76 11.60
C LEU A 409 0.82 -15.35 10.43
N LEU A 410 0.65 -14.84 9.23
CA LEU A 410 1.36 -15.32 8.03
C LEU A 410 2.85 -14.95 8.07
N ASN A 411 3.18 -13.76 8.57
CA ASN A 411 4.57 -13.36 8.81
C ASN A 411 5.23 -14.29 9.84
N ARG A 412 4.51 -14.61 10.91
CA ARG A 412 4.95 -15.59 11.93
C ARG A 412 5.12 -16.98 11.35
N ALA A 413 4.18 -17.45 10.53
CA ALA A 413 4.25 -18.77 9.90
C ALA A 413 5.51 -18.91 9.04
N GLU A 414 5.81 -17.92 8.21
CA GLU A 414 7.02 -17.94 7.39
C GLU A 414 8.29 -17.86 8.25
N ALA A 415 8.32 -17.00 9.26
CA ALA A 415 9.45 -16.88 10.17
C ALA A 415 9.71 -18.17 10.94
N CYS A 416 8.69 -18.81 11.51
CA CYS A 416 8.80 -20.11 12.16
C CYS A 416 9.35 -21.18 11.20
N TYR A 417 8.86 -21.23 9.96
CA TYR A 417 9.40 -22.13 8.94
C TYR A 417 10.90 -21.90 8.72
N ARG A 418 11.33 -20.64 8.61
CA ARG A 418 12.75 -20.27 8.41
C ARG A 418 13.64 -20.61 9.61
N LEU A 419 13.07 -20.64 10.80
CA LEU A 419 13.72 -21.03 12.04
C LEU A 419 13.64 -22.54 12.31
N ASN A 420 13.11 -23.33 11.37
CA ASN A 420 12.85 -24.77 11.50
C ASN A 420 11.83 -25.12 12.60
N ASP A 421 10.97 -24.20 13.00
CA ASP A 421 9.82 -24.43 13.88
C ASP A 421 8.58 -24.76 13.04
N ALA A 422 8.50 -26.02 12.58
CA ALA A 422 7.36 -26.48 11.80
C ALA A 422 6.04 -26.44 12.59
N ALA A 423 6.09 -26.65 13.90
CA ALA A 423 4.89 -26.64 14.75
C ALA A 423 4.30 -25.23 14.85
N GLY A 424 5.12 -24.21 15.11
CA GLY A 424 4.70 -22.81 15.13
C GLY A 424 4.17 -22.32 13.78
N ALA A 425 4.81 -22.74 12.67
CA ALA A 425 4.35 -22.42 11.32
C ALA A 425 2.98 -23.03 11.01
N ASN A 426 2.78 -24.34 11.28
CA ASN A 426 1.51 -25.02 11.09
C ASN A 426 0.39 -24.43 11.97
N ALA A 427 0.68 -24.08 13.22
CA ALA A 427 -0.30 -23.49 14.12
C ALA A 427 -0.87 -22.16 13.58
N ALA A 428 -0.02 -21.30 13.03
CA ALA A 428 -0.45 -20.02 12.46
C ALA A 428 -1.32 -20.21 11.20
N VAL A 429 -0.94 -21.09 10.29
CA VAL A 429 -1.76 -21.43 9.10
C VAL A 429 -3.10 -22.02 9.51
N LYS A 430 -3.09 -22.95 10.47
CA LYS A 430 -4.30 -23.59 10.98
C LYS A 430 -5.29 -22.59 11.58
N GLU A 431 -4.81 -21.58 12.31
CA GLU A 431 -5.65 -20.54 12.91
C GLU A 431 -6.41 -19.74 11.82
N ILE A 432 -5.73 -19.38 10.72
CA ILE A 432 -6.34 -18.66 9.60
C ILE A 432 -7.39 -19.53 8.89
N ARG A 433 -7.05 -20.77 8.56
CA ARG A 433 -7.96 -21.72 7.87
C ARG A 433 -9.19 -22.06 8.71
N ALA A 434 -9.00 -22.22 10.03
CA ALA A 434 -10.11 -22.51 10.96
C ALA A 434 -11.18 -21.41 10.95
N ARG A 435 -10.78 -20.12 10.80
CA ARG A 435 -11.73 -19.00 10.73
C ARG A 435 -12.73 -19.15 9.58
N VAL A 436 -12.31 -19.72 8.46
CA VAL A 436 -13.14 -19.90 7.27
C VAL A 436 -13.66 -21.35 7.12
N GLY A 437 -13.50 -22.19 8.16
CA GLY A 437 -14.02 -23.54 8.19
C GLY A 437 -13.22 -24.56 7.36
N LEU A 438 -12.05 -24.20 6.84
CA LEU A 438 -11.23 -25.09 6.04
C LEU A 438 -10.39 -26.02 6.91
N PRO A 439 -10.38 -27.35 6.65
CA PRO A 439 -9.52 -28.28 7.36
C PRO A 439 -8.04 -28.03 7.06
N TYR A 440 -7.18 -28.39 7.99
CA TYR A 440 -5.74 -28.31 7.81
C TYR A 440 -5.03 -29.47 8.50
N ALA A 441 -4.24 -30.22 7.73
CA ALA A 441 -3.31 -31.20 8.25
C ALA A 441 -1.90 -30.64 8.26
N ASP A 442 -1.17 -30.87 9.35
CA ASP A 442 0.20 -30.40 9.50
C ASP A 442 1.09 -30.87 8.35
N LYS A 443 1.94 -29.97 7.88
CA LYS A 443 2.86 -30.20 6.75
C LYS A 443 4.32 -30.01 7.21
N ALA A 444 5.27 -30.50 6.41
CA ALA A 444 6.70 -30.39 6.67
C ALA A 444 7.47 -30.06 5.39
N GLY A 445 8.68 -29.55 5.55
CA GLY A 445 9.61 -29.23 4.45
C GLY A 445 8.96 -28.31 3.39
N ASP A 446 9.23 -28.58 2.13
CA ASP A 446 8.74 -27.76 1.02
C ASP A 446 7.20 -27.71 0.92
N ASN A 447 6.51 -28.76 1.36
CA ASN A 447 5.04 -28.75 1.39
C ASN A 447 4.49 -27.75 2.41
N LEU A 448 5.18 -27.54 3.54
CA LEU A 448 4.82 -26.51 4.49
C LEU A 448 5.04 -25.11 3.92
N LEU A 449 6.17 -24.88 3.26
CA LEU A 449 6.43 -23.59 2.59
C LEU A 449 5.40 -23.29 1.50
N LYS A 450 5.06 -24.28 0.68
CA LYS A 450 4.00 -24.14 -0.34
C LYS A 450 2.65 -23.80 0.30
N ALA A 451 2.29 -24.47 1.39
CA ALA A 451 1.05 -24.19 2.11
C ALA A 451 1.02 -22.75 2.70
N ILE A 452 2.12 -22.29 3.29
CA ILE A 452 2.25 -20.93 3.82
C ILE A 452 2.07 -19.89 2.69
N ARG A 453 2.73 -20.09 1.56
CA ARG A 453 2.66 -19.18 0.39
C ARG A 453 1.27 -19.18 -0.22
N GLN A 454 0.65 -20.35 -0.36
CA GLN A 454 -0.72 -20.47 -0.89
C GLN A 454 -1.73 -19.79 0.04
N GLU A 455 -1.64 -20.03 1.34
CA GLU A 455 -2.51 -19.40 2.32
C GLU A 455 -2.35 -17.87 2.29
N ARG A 456 -1.09 -17.39 2.20
CA ARG A 456 -0.77 -15.98 2.09
C ARG A 456 -1.34 -15.36 0.81
N LYS A 457 -1.24 -16.04 -0.33
CA LYS A 457 -1.79 -15.61 -1.61
C LYS A 457 -3.29 -15.39 -1.55
N VAL A 458 -4.04 -16.36 -0.98
CA VAL A 458 -5.50 -16.31 -0.90
C VAL A 458 -5.99 -15.36 0.19
N GLU A 459 -5.38 -15.43 1.37
CA GLU A 459 -5.76 -14.59 2.51
C GLU A 459 -5.54 -13.10 2.25
N LEU A 460 -4.39 -12.75 1.69
CA LEU A 460 -3.98 -11.36 1.42
C LEU A 460 -4.18 -10.94 -0.04
N ALA A 461 -4.98 -11.68 -0.82
CA ALA A 461 -5.31 -11.32 -2.19
C ALA A 461 -5.82 -9.88 -2.26
N PHE A 462 -5.36 -9.11 -3.24
CA PHE A 462 -5.76 -7.72 -3.51
C PHE A 462 -5.41 -6.71 -2.40
N GLU A 463 -4.44 -7.03 -1.54
CA GLU A 463 -3.95 -6.13 -0.47
C GLU A 463 -2.52 -5.63 -0.75
N GLY A 464 -2.02 -5.78 -1.97
CA GLY A 464 -0.71 -5.25 -2.38
C GLY A 464 0.50 -6.04 -1.87
N PHE A 465 0.35 -7.32 -1.49
CA PHE A 465 1.44 -8.12 -0.95
C PHE A 465 2.17 -8.98 -1.98
N SER A 466 1.47 -9.58 -2.92
CA SER A 466 1.99 -10.65 -3.78
C SER A 466 3.25 -10.26 -4.56
N TYR A 467 3.26 -9.09 -5.19
CA TYR A 467 4.42 -8.57 -5.94
C TYR A 467 5.68 -8.45 -5.07
N TRP A 468 5.52 -7.90 -3.87
CA TRP A 468 6.62 -7.71 -2.93
C TRP A 468 7.08 -9.02 -2.31
N ASP A 469 6.18 -9.96 -2.07
CA ASP A 469 6.50 -11.30 -1.57
C ASP A 469 7.34 -12.08 -2.57
N LEU A 470 6.96 -12.10 -3.85
CA LEU A 470 7.74 -12.76 -4.90
C LEU A 470 9.15 -12.16 -5.04
N ARG A 471 9.28 -10.83 -4.90
CA ARG A 471 10.57 -10.15 -4.88
C ARG A 471 11.43 -10.55 -3.68
N ARG A 472 10.90 -10.45 -2.46
CA ARG A 472 11.66 -10.78 -1.24
C ARG A 472 12.00 -12.27 -1.12
N TRP A 473 11.20 -13.15 -1.73
CA TRP A 473 11.52 -14.57 -1.85
C TRP A 473 12.61 -14.83 -2.90
N GLY A 474 12.91 -13.84 -3.74
CA GLY A 474 13.91 -13.95 -4.82
C GLY A 474 13.43 -14.78 -6.01
N VAL A 475 12.13 -14.97 -6.17
CA VAL A 475 11.54 -15.79 -7.24
C VAL A 475 10.85 -14.97 -8.33
N ALA A 476 10.71 -13.66 -8.17
CA ALA A 476 10.02 -12.81 -9.15
C ALA A 476 10.53 -12.97 -10.60
N PRO A 477 11.83 -13.14 -10.88
CA PRO A 477 12.32 -13.36 -12.24
C PRO A 477 11.99 -14.74 -12.83
N ASN A 478 11.59 -15.71 -12.00
CA ASN A 478 11.28 -17.07 -12.46
C ASN A 478 10.06 -17.08 -13.37
N ASN A 479 9.95 -18.16 -14.15
CA ASN A 479 8.74 -18.42 -14.91
C ASN A 479 7.56 -18.76 -13.99
N TYR A 480 6.37 -18.42 -14.45
CA TYR A 480 5.11 -18.80 -13.82
C TYR A 480 4.99 -20.36 -13.75
N PRO A 481 4.41 -20.97 -12.70
CA PRO A 481 3.70 -20.32 -11.59
C PRO A 481 4.61 -19.86 -10.42
N ASP A 482 5.91 -20.08 -10.46
CA ASP A 482 6.82 -19.77 -9.36
C ASP A 482 7.26 -18.29 -9.32
N GLY A 483 7.07 -17.54 -10.44
CA GLY A 483 7.47 -16.15 -10.58
C GLY A 483 6.58 -15.34 -11.53
N LEU A 484 7.11 -14.24 -12.06
CA LEU A 484 6.36 -13.23 -12.82
C LEU A 484 6.73 -13.18 -14.31
N SER A 485 7.37 -14.23 -14.87
CA SER A 485 7.84 -14.24 -16.25
C SER A 485 7.22 -15.38 -17.05
N GLY A 486 7.12 -15.19 -18.39
CA GLY A 486 6.79 -16.22 -19.34
C GLY A 486 5.33 -16.68 -19.31
N TYR A 487 4.38 -15.80 -18.98
CA TYR A 487 2.96 -16.12 -18.94
C TYR A 487 2.09 -14.93 -19.33
N GLN A 488 0.84 -15.21 -19.64
CA GLN A 488 -0.24 -14.23 -19.77
C GLN A 488 -1.30 -14.52 -18.72
N VAL A 489 -2.02 -13.51 -18.26
CA VAL A 489 -3.18 -13.72 -17.41
C VAL A 489 -4.45 -13.86 -18.23
N HIS A 490 -5.44 -14.56 -17.67
CA HIS A 490 -6.65 -14.94 -18.36
C HIS A 490 -7.91 -14.46 -17.65
N GLY A 491 -9.00 -14.50 -18.37
CA GLY A 491 -10.36 -14.34 -17.91
C GLY A 491 -11.29 -15.36 -18.56
N LEU A 492 -12.52 -15.41 -18.08
CA LEU A 492 -13.60 -16.13 -18.73
C LEU A 492 -14.51 -15.10 -19.42
N LYS A 493 -14.43 -15.02 -20.75
CA LYS A 493 -15.40 -14.27 -21.56
C LYS A 493 -16.72 -15.00 -21.51
N ILE A 494 -17.80 -14.28 -21.21
CA ILE A 494 -19.13 -14.88 -21.01
C ILE A 494 -20.06 -14.35 -22.08
N GLU A 495 -20.74 -15.24 -22.78
CA GLU A 495 -21.72 -14.91 -23.82
C GLU A 495 -23.06 -15.64 -23.54
N SER A 496 -24.17 -14.94 -23.70
CA SER A 496 -25.49 -15.52 -23.51
C SER A 496 -25.79 -16.59 -24.59
N ALA A 497 -26.27 -17.76 -24.17
CA ALA A 497 -26.59 -18.87 -25.06
C ALA A 497 -27.91 -19.54 -24.62
N GLY A 498 -29.00 -19.22 -25.27
CA GLY A 498 -30.32 -19.72 -24.87
C GLY A 498 -30.72 -19.28 -23.48
N SER A 499 -30.88 -20.23 -22.55
CA SER A 499 -31.17 -19.96 -21.14
C SER A 499 -29.94 -19.98 -20.23
N GLY A 500 -28.74 -20.16 -20.79
CA GLY A 500 -27.47 -20.29 -20.08
C GLY A 500 -26.40 -19.38 -20.66
N PHE A 501 -25.16 -19.74 -20.40
CA PHE A 501 -23.98 -18.97 -20.81
C PHE A 501 -22.93 -19.90 -21.41
N ILE A 502 -22.14 -19.37 -22.34
CA ILE A 502 -20.90 -19.97 -22.80
C ILE A 502 -19.74 -19.22 -22.13
N TYR A 503 -18.84 -19.97 -21.51
CA TYR A 503 -17.63 -19.48 -20.85
C TYR A 503 -16.43 -19.84 -21.71
N THR A 504 -15.73 -18.84 -22.22
CA THR A 504 -14.56 -19.02 -23.09
C THR A 504 -13.30 -18.51 -22.38
N TYR A 505 -12.29 -19.36 -22.28
CA TYR A 505 -10.98 -19.01 -21.72
C TYR A 505 -10.22 -18.11 -22.69
N VAL A 506 -9.89 -16.92 -22.26
CA VAL A 506 -9.24 -15.93 -23.12
C VAL A 506 -8.07 -15.30 -22.40
N SER A 507 -6.95 -15.10 -23.15
CA SER A 507 -5.90 -14.21 -22.65
C SER A 507 -6.39 -12.77 -22.61
N VAL A 508 -6.06 -12.08 -21.53
CA VAL A 508 -6.35 -10.65 -21.36
C VAL A 508 -5.08 -9.79 -21.33
N ASP A 509 -3.96 -10.39 -21.70
CA ASP A 509 -2.68 -9.73 -21.97
C ASP A 509 -2.38 -9.74 -23.47
N ASP A 510 -1.74 -8.69 -23.98
CA ASP A 510 -1.33 -8.60 -25.40
C ASP A 510 -0.05 -9.41 -25.69
N LYS A 511 0.73 -9.67 -24.67
CA LYS A 511 2.01 -10.40 -24.75
C LYS A 511 2.37 -10.97 -23.39
N ASP A 512 3.34 -11.88 -23.36
CA ASP A 512 3.81 -12.49 -22.13
C ASP A 512 4.34 -11.44 -21.15
N ARG A 513 4.03 -11.61 -19.89
CA ARG A 513 4.61 -10.88 -18.77
C ARG A 513 6.06 -11.28 -18.59
N ASN A 514 6.89 -10.33 -18.21
CA ASN A 514 8.30 -10.56 -18.00
C ASN A 514 8.85 -9.64 -16.91
N TYR A 515 9.47 -10.21 -15.91
CA TYR A 515 10.09 -9.49 -14.81
C TYR A 515 11.60 -9.49 -14.98
N PRO A 516 12.22 -8.38 -15.46
CA PRO A 516 13.67 -8.32 -15.60
C PRO A 516 14.34 -8.16 -14.22
N GLU A 517 15.48 -8.84 -14.01
CA GLU A 517 16.20 -8.85 -12.72
C GLU A 517 16.55 -7.46 -12.19
N LYS A 518 16.75 -6.48 -13.06
CA LYS A 518 17.00 -5.09 -12.65
C LYS A 518 15.89 -4.51 -11.77
N MET A 519 14.66 -5.03 -11.90
CA MET A 519 13.52 -4.62 -11.09
C MET A 519 13.61 -5.07 -9.62
N ASN A 520 14.56 -5.92 -9.26
CA ASN A 520 14.83 -6.27 -7.86
C ASN A 520 15.37 -5.08 -7.04
N ARG A 521 15.84 -4.02 -7.71
CA ARG A 521 16.29 -2.77 -7.11
C ARG A 521 15.88 -1.63 -8.03
N PHE A 522 15.04 -0.73 -7.52
CA PHE A 522 14.55 0.39 -8.33
C PHE A 522 15.64 1.44 -8.54
N PRO A 523 15.57 2.20 -9.65
CA PRO A 523 16.57 3.23 -9.96
C PRO A 523 16.42 4.45 -9.05
N LEU A 524 17.53 5.14 -8.81
CA LEU A 524 17.49 6.47 -8.21
C LEU A 524 16.85 7.46 -9.19
N GLN A 525 16.15 8.45 -8.64
CA GLN A 525 15.54 9.51 -9.43
C GLN A 525 16.59 10.48 -9.98
N ASP A 526 16.37 11.01 -11.17
CA ASP A 526 17.27 11.98 -11.81
C ASP A 526 17.47 13.25 -10.97
N SER A 527 16.46 13.63 -10.20
CA SER A 527 16.55 14.77 -9.27
C SER A 527 17.57 14.54 -8.16
N GLU A 528 17.67 13.32 -7.62
CA GLU A 528 18.69 12.98 -6.64
C GLU A 528 20.08 12.96 -7.26
N LEU A 529 20.22 12.28 -8.41
CA LEU A 529 21.49 12.19 -9.14
C LEU A 529 22.08 13.55 -9.54
N SER A 530 21.20 14.52 -9.84
CA SER A 530 21.63 15.87 -10.23
C SER A 530 21.92 16.79 -9.05
N SER A 531 21.34 16.54 -7.87
CA SER A 531 21.47 17.39 -6.69
C SER A 531 22.47 16.88 -5.64
N ASN A 532 22.82 15.59 -5.67
CA ASN A 532 23.68 14.94 -4.70
C ASN A 532 24.88 14.27 -5.41
N ASN A 533 26.01 14.95 -5.42
CA ASN A 533 27.24 14.45 -6.07
C ASN A 533 27.90 13.25 -5.34
N ALA A 534 27.39 12.84 -4.18
CA ALA A 534 27.91 11.69 -3.43
C ALA A 534 27.22 10.37 -3.84
N VAL A 535 26.23 10.41 -4.75
CA VAL A 535 25.53 9.21 -5.23
C VAL A 535 25.66 9.06 -6.74
N GLU A 536 25.64 7.83 -7.19
CA GLU A 536 25.58 7.46 -8.59
C GLU A 536 24.42 6.48 -8.82
N GLN A 537 23.94 6.44 -10.07
CA GLN A 537 22.93 5.46 -10.47
C GLN A 537 23.45 4.04 -10.28
N PHE A 538 22.57 3.15 -9.89
CA PHE A 538 22.87 1.73 -9.73
C PHE A 538 23.33 1.10 -11.05
N PRO A 539 24.29 0.15 -11.03
CA PRO A 539 24.85 -0.43 -12.25
C PRO A 539 23.82 -1.03 -13.21
N GLU A 540 22.78 -1.66 -12.68
CA GLU A 540 21.70 -2.28 -13.45
C GLU A 540 20.80 -1.28 -14.21
N TRP A 541 20.97 0.02 -13.93
CA TRP A 541 20.22 1.12 -14.53
C TRP A 541 21.07 2.14 -15.30
N LYS A 542 22.39 1.91 -15.39
CA LYS A 542 23.33 2.74 -16.16
C LYS A 542 23.28 2.47 -17.66
#